data_35ce036bdae1f0ed9cce96fc3801e263
#
_entry.id   35ce036bdae1f0ed9cce96fc3801e263
#
_cell.length_a   1.000
_cell.length_b   1.000
_cell.length_c   1.000
_cell.angle_alpha   90.00
_cell.angle_beta   90.00
_cell.angle_gamma   90.00
#
_symmetry.space_group_name_H-M   'P 1'
#
loop_
_entity.id
_entity.type
_entity.pdbx_description
1 polymer ?
#
loop_
_entity_poly.entity_id
_entity_poly.type
_entity_poly.pdbx_seq_one_letter_code
_entity_poly.pdbx_strand_id
1 'polypeptide(L)'
;SWNLRFITGTKKTRQKAGIILGTGKYIPKLIKIQITYKTESSTANIGQVINFVKLPFCELSLTGLIRFLPQKRILAFDFTYLKISVWGLTLYQGYIQNGVEREKLFAEKELKDQAFFKYFLIKDNFIAARGKGGGLALWTREK
;
A
#
# COMPACT_ATOMS: atom_id res chain seq x y z
N SER A 1 1.69 5.38 -11.26
CA SER A 1 1.89 5.84 -9.88
C SER A 1 0.70 6.63 -9.37
N TRP A 2 0.37 6.49 -8.12
CA TRP A 2 -0.80 7.08 -7.47
C TRP A 2 -0.39 7.74 -6.15
N ASN A 3 -0.77 9.00 -5.97
CA ASN A 3 -0.48 9.76 -4.74
C ASN A 3 -1.65 9.64 -3.77
N LEU A 4 -1.37 9.19 -2.55
CA LEU A 4 -2.37 9.14 -1.49
C LEU A 4 -2.78 10.56 -1.08
N ARG A 5 -4.07 10.81 -1.03
CA ARG A 5 -4.65 12.13 -0.69
C ARG A 5 -5.45 12.13 0.59
N PHE A 6 -6.13 11.03 0.86
CA PHE A 6 -6.99 10.93 2.02
C PHE A 6 -6.99 9.51 2.56
N ILE A 7 -6.99 9.35 3.87
CA ILE A 7 -7.02 8.06 4.56
C ILE A 7 -7.88 8.15 5.82
N THR A 8 -8.62 7.07 6.10
CA THR A 8 -9.24 6.86 7.41
C THR A 8 -8.50 5.76 8.16
N GLY A 9 -8.55 5.77 9.50
CA GLY A 9 -8.04 4.66 10.30
C GLY A 9 -8.85 3.37 10.11
N THR A 10 -8.25 2.23 10.45
CA THR A 10 -8.93 0.95 10.51
C THR A 10 -9.94 0.94 11.65
N LYS A 11 -10.89 -0.03 11.67
CA LYS A 11 -11.82 -0.21 12.78
C LYS A 11 -11.11 -0.28 14.13
N LYS A 12 -10.03 -1.05 14.21
CA LYS A 12 -9.23 -1.22 15.43
C LYS A 12 -8.58 0.08 15.89
N THR A 13 -8.04 0.86 14.95
CA THR A 13 -7.43 2.16 15.24
C THR A 13 -8.48 3.19 15.66
N ARG A 14 -9.65 3.20 15.03
CA ARG A 14 -10.77 4.08 15.36
C ARG A 14 -11.31 3.81 16.77
N GLN A 15 -11.44 2.55 17.16
CA GLN A 15 -11.89 2.16 18.51
C GLN A 15 -10.90 2.58 19.59
N LYS A 16 -9.59 2.51 19.34
CA LYS A 16 -8.55 2.89 20.30
C LYS A 16 -8.40 4.40 20.48
N ALA A 17 -8.61 5.17 19.42
CA ALA A 17 -8.30 6.60 19.41
C ALA A 17 -9.54 7.51 19.45
N GLY A 18 -10.74 6.93 19.56
CA GLY A 18 -12.01 7.67 19.57
C GLY A 18 -12.35 8.31 18.21
N ILE A 19 -13.33 9.22 18.27
CA ILE A 19 -13.94 9.85 17.08
C ILE A 19 -12.94 10.63 16.22
N ILE A 20 -11.87 11.16 16.78
CA ILE A 20 -10.92 12.04 16.07
C ILE A 20 -10.20 11.35 14.91
N LEU A 21 -9.87 10.06 15.07
CA LEU A 21 -9.24 9.27 13.98
C LEU A 21 -10.25 8.58 13.06
N GLY A 22 -11.51 8.50 13.47
CA GLY A 22 -12.59 7.92 12.67
C GLY A 22 -13.01 8.76 11.46
N THR A 23 -12.80 10.06 11.51
CA THR A 23 -13.23 11.01 10.46
C THR A 23 -12.30 11.07 9.25
N GLY A 24 -11.12 10.44 9.34
CA GLY A 24 -10.12 10.48 8.27
C GLY A 24 -9.30 11.77 8.24
N LYS A 25 -8.23 11.73 7.47
CA LYS A 25 -7.31 12.87 7.30
C LYS A 25 -6.84 12.99 5.86
N TYR A 26 -6.74 14.24 5.40
CA TYR A 26 -6.02 14.56 4.18
C TYR A 26 -4.50 14.51 4.42
N ILE A 27 -3.78 14.01 3.43
CA ILE A 27 -2.33 13.97 3.49
C ILE A 27 -1.78 15.38 3.29
N PRO A 28 -0.98 15.92 4.23
CA PRO A 28 -0.38 17.24 4.11
C PRO A 28 0.50 17.37 2.86
N LYS A 29 0.58 18.55 2.28
CA LYS A 29 1.37 18.81 1.05
C LYS A 29 2.87 18.51 1.20
N LEU A 30 3.39 18.60 2.42
CA LEU A 30 4.81 18.32 2.72
C LEU A 30 5.14 16.83 2.78
N ILE A 31 4.11 15.97 2.82
CA ILE A 31 4.25 14.53 2.86
C ILE A 31 3.78 13.97 1.52
N LYS A 32 4.64 13.23 0.84
CA LYS A 32 4.27 12.48 -0.35
C LYS A 32 4.17 11.01 0.00
N ILE A 33 3.00 10.41 -0.18
CA ILE A 33 2.79 8.97 -0.06
C ILE A 33 2.31 8.49 -1.42
N GLN A 34 3.10 7.64 -2.05
CA GLN A 34 2.87 7.21 -3.42
C GLN A 34 2.88 5.69 -3.50
N ILE A 35 1.91 5.14 -4.19
CA ILE A 35 1.86 3.72 -4.52
C ILE A 35 2.03 3.53 -6.02
N THR A 36 2.93 2.63 -6.40
CA THR A 36 3.21 2.27 -7.79
C THR A 36 3.00 0.79 -7.98
N TYR A 37 2.21 0.43 -8.96
CA TYR A 37 1.99 -0.95 -9.38
C TYR A 37 2.76 -1.22 -10.66
N LYS A 38 3.47 -2.35 -10.68
CA LYS A 38 4.14 -2.88 -11.86
C LYS A 38 3.58 -4.27 -12.14
N THR A 39 3.08 -4.48 -13.33
CA THR A 39 2.67 -5.81 -13.79
C THR A 39 3.85 -6.47 -14.48
N GLU A 40 4.24 -7.64 -14.02
CA GLU A 40 5.13 -8.50 -14.79
C GLU A 40 4.27 -9.29 -15.77
N SER A 41 4.67 -9.28 -17.04
CA SER A 41 3.91 -9.84 -18.13
C SER A 41 3.58 -11.32 -17.90
N SER A 42 2.34 -11.67 -18.08
CA SER A 42 1.78 -12.88 -18.68
C SER A 42 1.30 -14.02 -17.78
N THR A 43 1.68 -14.21 -16.55
CA THR A 43 1.20 -15.37 -15.81
C THR A 43 0.65 -15.01 -14.42
N ALA A 44 -0.64 -15.31 -14.20
CA ALA A 44 -1.31 -15.40 -12.90
C ALA A 44 -1.61 -14.09 -12.15
N ASN A 45 -1.75 -12.93 -12.82
CA ASN A 45 -2.12 -11.65 -12.19
C ASN A 45 -1.20 -11.24 -11.02
N ILE A 46 0.04 -11.70 -11.03
CA ILE A 46 1.06 -11.35 -10.04
C ILE A 46 1.91 -10.21 -10.58
N GLY A 47 2.21 -9.27 -9.72
CA GLY A 47 3.05 -8.12 -10.05
C GLY A 47 3.79 -7.63 -8.82
N GLN A 48 4.30 -6.42 -8.90
CA GLN A 48 5.04 -5.77 -7.83
C GLN A 48 4.34 -4.48 -7.40
N VAL A 49 4.41 -4.19 -6.11
CA VAL A 49 3.98 -2.92 -5.54
C VAL A 49 5.14 -2.23 -4.86
N ILE A 50 5.23 -0.92 -5.03
CA ILE A 50 6.15 -0.05 -4.31
C ILE A 50 5.33 1.02 -3.62
N ASN A 51 5.44 1.10 -2.30
CA ASN A 51 4.87 2.18 -1.50
C ASN A 51 6.00 3.09 -1.05
N PHE A 52 6.00 4.32 -1.54
CA PHE A 52 7.02 5.33 -1.27
C PHE A 52 6.47 6.43 -0.40
N VAL A 53 7.14 6.72 0.70
CA VAL A 53 6.80 7.81 1.61
C VAL A 53 7.97 8.79 1.66
N LYS A 54 7.71 10.03 1.29
CA LYS A 54 8.68 11.12 1.37
C LYS A 54 8.25 12.14 2.41
N LEU A 55 9.12 12.32 3.40
CA LEU A 55 9.08 13.38 4.39
C LEU A 55 10.18 14.41 4.08
N PRO A 56 10.17 15.61 4.69
CA PRO A 56 11.18 16.64 4.37
C PRO A 56 12.65 16.17 4.49
N PHE A 57 12.95 15.27 5.41
CA PHE A 57 14.31 14.80 5.68
C PHE A 57 14.49 13.28 5.59
N CYS A 58 13.40 12.54 5.36
CA CYS A 58 13.41 11.08 5.39
C CYS A 58 12.60 10.51 4.23
N GLU A 59 13.09 9.43 3.66
CA GLU A 59 12.37 8.66 2.64
C GLU A 59 12.29 7.20 3.07
N LEU A 60 11.12 6.60 2.86
CA LEU A 60 10.86 5.20 3.14
C LEU A 60 10.24 4.55 1.91
N SER A 61 10.76 3.41 1.51
CA SER A 61 10.23 2.62 0.40
C SER A 61 9.95 1.19 0.85
N LEU A 62 8.72 0.75 0.68
CA LEU A 62 8.29 -0.62 0.89
C LEU A 62 8.00 -1.26 -0.47
N THR A 63 8.62 -2.40 -0.72
CA THR A 63 8.42 -3.17 -1.96
C THR A 63 7.87 -4.54 -1.63
N GLY A 64 7.03 -5.06 -2.48
CA GLY A 64 6.46 -6.39 -2.30
C GLY A 64 5.71 -6.90 -3.52
N LEU A 65 5.08 -8.04 -3.37
CA LEU A 65 4.29 -8.68 -4.41
C LEU A 65 2.82 -8.30 -4.30
N ILE A 66 2.15 -8.30 -5.44
CA ILE A 66 0.69 -8.14 -5.55
C ILE A 66 0.08 -9.29 -6.33
N ARG A 67 -1.17 -9.56 -5.99
CA ARG A 67 -2.05 -10.45 -6.76
C ARG A 67 -3.39 -9.75 -6.96
N PHE A 68 -3.78 -9.58 -8.21
CA PHE A 68 -5.04 -8.95 -8.55
C PHE A 68 -6.11 -9.99 -8.83
N LEU A 69 -7.26 -9.82 -8.19
CA LEU A 69 -8.46 -10.64 -8.37
C LEU A 69 -9.55 -9.77 -9.03
N PRO A 70 -9.61 -9.72 -10.38
CA PRO A 70 -10.44 -8.74 -11.09
C PRO A 70 -11.93 -8.90 -10.81
N GLN A 71 -12.43 -10.11 -10.69
CA GLN A 71 -13.85 -10.38 -10.43
C GLN A 71 -14.32 -9.82 -9.10
N LYS A 72 -13.44 -9.78 -8.08
CA LYS A 72 -13.73 -9.25 -6.76
C LYS A 72 -13.27 -7.80 -6.59
N ARG A 73 -12.55 -7.24 -7.56
CA ARG A 73 -11.86 -5.94 -7.48
C ARG A 73 -10.92 -5.83 -6.28
N ILE A 74 -10.27 -6.94 -5.93
CA ILE A 74 -9.35 -7.05 -4.80
C ILE A 74 -7.92 -7.12 -5.31
N LEU A 75 -7.06 -6.33 -4.69
CA LEU A 75 -5.62 -6.38 -4.85
C LEU A 75 -5.00 -6.82 -3.53
N ALA A 76 -4.57 -8.08 -3.46
CA ALA A 76 -3.79 -8.60 -2.34
C ALA A 76 -2.33 -8.18 -2.49
N PHE A 77 -1.66 -7.88 -1.37
CA PHE A 77 -0.27 -7.46 -1.38
C PHE A 77 0.46 -7.91 -0.11
N ASP A 78 1.78 -7.99 -0.22
CA ASP A 78 2.65 -8.26 0.91
C ASP A 78 3.97 -7.49 0.75
N PHE A 79 4.25 -6.56 1.66
CA PHE A 79 5.50 -5.82 1.67
C PHE A 79 6.59 -6.64 2.35
N THR A 80 7.63 -6.94 1.60
CA THR A 80 8.71 -7.87 2.00
C THR A 80 10.07 -7.22 2.06
N TYR A 81 10.23 -6.05 1.47
CA TYR A 81 11.48 -5.33 1.35
C TYR A 81 11.32 -3.86 1.77
N LEU A 82 12.26 -3.38 2.59
CA LEU A 82 12.25 -2.01 3.13
C LEU A 82 13.56 -1.31 2.81
N LYS A 83 13.47 -0.05 2.41
CA LYS A 83 14.59 0.89 2.31
C LYS A 83 14.25 2.17 3.06
N ILE A 84 15.14 2.60 3.95
CA ILE A 84 15.02 3.86 4.70
C ILE A 84 16.24 4.72 4.39
N SER A 85 16.02 5.97 4.00
CA SER A 85 17.07 6.97 3.75
C SER A 85 16.76 8.25 4.53
N VAL A 86 17.80 8.85 5.10
CA VAL A 86 17.75 10.13 5.82
C VAL A 86 18.82 11.05 5.24
N TRP A 87 18.44 12.24 4.82
CA TRP A 87 19.33 13.20 4.17
C TRP A 87 20.10 12.59 2.97
N GLY A 88 19.44 11.75 2.18
CA GLY A 88 20.03 11.08 1.04
C GLY A 88 20.94 9.88 1.36
N LEU A 89 21.19 9.59 2.64
CA LEU A 89 21.98 8.44 3.08
C LEU A 89 21.08 7.25 3.40
N THR A 90 21.35 6.10 2.81
CA THR A 90 20.64 4.85 3.12
C THR A 90 21.05 4.34 4.49
N LEU A 91 20.11 4.33 5.46
CA LEU A 91 20.34 3.81 6.81
C LEU A 91 20.05 2.32 6.91
N TYR A 92 19.06 1.84 6.17
CA TYR A 92 18.66 0.44 6.15
C TYR A 92 18.16 0.07 4.75
N GLN A 93 18.48 -1.16 4.34
CA GLN A 93 17.99 -1.72 3.10
C GLN A 93 18.02 -3.24 3.22
N GLY A 94 16.90 -3.91 3.02
CA GLY A 94 16.82 -5.36 3.05
C GLY A 94 15.42 -5.92 3.21
N TYR A 95 15.33 -7.24 3.18
CA TYR A 95 14.11 -7.97 3.45
C TYR A 95 13.69 -7.84 4.92
N ILE A 96 12.39 -7.80 5.17
CA ILE A 96 11.80 -7.69 6.50
C ILE A 96 10.92 -8.93 6.80
N GLN A 97 10.87 -9.33 8.06
CA GLN A 97 9.96 -10.36 8.57
C GLN A 97 9.92 -11.64 7.71
N ASN A 98 11.06 -12.23 7.41
CA ASN A 98 11.18 -13.39 6.52
C ASN A 98 10.64 -13.14 5.10
N GLY A 99 10.88 -11.95 4.56
CA GLY A 99 10.34 -11.52 3.27
C GLY A 99 10.65 -12.46 2.11
N VAL A 100 11.85 -13.03 2.07
CA VAL A 100 12.25 -13.98 1.00
C VAL A 100 11.33 -15.21 1.01
N GLU A 101 11.09 -15.80 2.18
CA GLU A 101 10.20 -16.97 2.31
C GLU A 101 8.74 -16.59 2.01
N ARG A 102 8.29 -15.44 2.47
CA ARG A 102 6.94 -14.95 2.19
C ARG A 102 6.68 -14.70 0.71
N GLU A 103 7.67 -14.23 -0.04
CA GLU A 103 7.56 -14.07 -1.49
C GLU A 103 7.38 -15.40 -2.20
N LYS A 104 8.11 -16.43 -1.78
CA LYS A 104 7.98 -17.80 -2.35
C LYS A 104 6.59 -18.38 -2.13
N LEU A 105 5.94 -18.08 -1.02
CA LEU A 105 4.63 -18.60 -0.64
C LEU A 105 3.47 -17.68 -1.02
N PHE A 106 3.73 -16.51 -1.55
CA PHE A 106 2.72 -15.47 -1.78
C PHE A 106 1.57 -15.92 -2.68
N ALA A 107 1.87 -16.62 -3.78
CA ALA A 107 0.86 -17.08 -4.73
C ALA A 107 -0.08 -18.15 -4.17
N GLU A 108 0.39 -18.89 -3.17
CA GLU A 108 -0.34 -20.01 -2.55
C GLU A 108 -1.16 -19.57 -1.33
N LYS A 109 -0.88 -18.37 -0.78
CA LYS A 109 -1.53 -17.89 0.43
C LYS A 109 -2.99 -17.52 0.18
N GLU A 110 -3.87 -17.93 1.09
CA GLU A 110 -5.29 -17.58 1.02
C GLU A 110 -5.51 -16.09 1.29
N LEU A 111 -6.53 -15.52 0.63
CA LEU A 111 -6.84 -14.09 0.74
C LEU A 111 -7.13 -13.64 2.18
N LYS A 112 -7.77 -14.49 3.00
CA LYS A 112 -8.06 -14.21 4.41
C LYS A 112 -6.80 -13.93 5.25
N ASP A 113 -5.66 -14.48 4.83
CA ASP A 113 -4.36 -14.37 5.51
C ASP A 113 -3.45 -13.29 4.90
N GLN A 114 -3.96 -12.53 3.92
CA GLN A 114 -3.24 -11.47 3.24
C GLN A 114 -3.82 -10.09 3.51
N ALA A 115 -2.97 -9.06 3.50
CA ALA A 115 -3.43 -7.68 3.37
C ALA A 115 -3.99 -7.45 1.97
N PHE A 116 -5.04 -6.66 1.85
CA PHE A 116 -5.62 -6.34 0.57
C PHE A 116 -6.36 -5.00 0.57
N PHE A 117 -6.50 -4.45 -0.64
CA PHE A 117 -7.43 -3.37 -0.96
C PHE A 117 -8.57 -3.90 -1.81
N LYS A 118 -9.79 -3.53 -1.45
CA LYS A 118 -10.97 -3.70 -2.30
C LYS A 118 -11.32 -2.36 -2.93
N TYR A 119 -11.11 -2.26 -4.23
CA TYR A 119 -11.41 -1.04 -4.99
C TYR A 119 -12.91 -0.94 -5.27
N PHE A 120 -13.53 0.15 -4.86
CA PHE A 120 -14.94 0.44 -5.14
C PHE A 120 -15.12 1.60 -6.13
N LEU A 121 -14.06 2.33 -6.44
CA LEU A 121 -14.06 3.41 -7.40
C LEU A 121 -12.74 3.46 -8.15
N ILE A 122 -12.81 3.34 -9.47
CA ILE A 122 -11.65 3.39 -10.36
C ILE A 122 -11.99 4.35 -11.50
N LYS A 123 -11.27 5.46 -11.57
CA LYS A 123 -11.35 6.49 -12.62
C LYS A 123 -9.95 6.75 -13.18
N ASP A 124 -9.85 7.43 -14.31
CA ASP A 124 -8.58 7.70 -14.96
C ASP A 124 -7.61 8.51 -14.10
N ASN A 125 -8.13 9.40 -13.28
CA ASN A 125 -7.36 10.35 -12.48
C ASN A 125 -7.42 10.10 -10.97
N PHE A 126 -8.29 9.20 -10.49
CA PHE A 126 -8.33 8.83 -9.09
C PHE A 126 -8.91 7.44 -8.84
N ILE A 127 -8.48 6.83 -7.74
CA ILE A 127 -8.96 5.53 -7.26
C ILE A 127 -9.26 5.61 -5.77
N ALA A 128 -10.22 4.81 -5.34
CA ALA A 128 -10.56 4.67 -3.92
C ALA A 128 -10.79 3.21 -3.56
N ALA A 129 -10.31 2.84 -2.40
CA ALA A 129 -10.38 1.47 -1.90
C ALA A 129 -10.65 1.42 -0.40
N ARG A 130 -11.13 0.26 0.01
CA ARG A 130 -11.25 -0.12 1.41
C ARG A 130 -10.20 -1.19 1.71
N GLY A 131 -9.41 -0.98 2.75
CA GLY A 131 -8.46 -1.98 3.23
C GLY A 131 -9.15 -3.10 3.99
N LYS A 132 -8.45 -4.21 4.21
CA LYS A 132 -8.92 -5.36 4.99
C LYS A 132 -9.41 -4.96 6.40
N GLY A 133 -8.75 -4.00 7.03
CA GLY A 133 -9.15 -3.48 8.35
C GLY A 133 -10.33 -2.50 8.35
N GLY A 134 -10.97 -2.24 7.19
CA GLY A 134 -12.10 -1.34 7.04
C GLY A 134 -11.75 0.13 6.82
N GLY A 135 -10.48 0.50 6.80
CA GLY A 135 -10.04 1.86 6.50
C GLY A 135 -10.25 2.20 5.02
N LEU A 136 -10.58 3.47 4.75
CA LEU A 136 -10.69 4.00 3.39
C LEU A 136 -9.40 4.70 2.98
N ALA A 137 -9.07 4.61 1.70
CA ALA A 137 -7.97 5.37 1.11
C ALA A 137 -8.36 5.88 -0.27
N LEU A 138 -7.92 7.10 -0.59
CA LEU A 138 -8.16 7.74 -1.86
C LEU A 138 -6.84 8.23 -2.43
N TRP A 139 -6.59 7.91 -3.68
CA TRP A 139 -5.39 8.29 -4.41
C TRP A 139 -5.75 9.06 -5.67
N THR A 140 -4.88 9.99 -6.06
CA THR A 140 -4.92 10.65 -7.36
C THR A 140 -3.75 10.19 -8.22
N ARG A 141 -3.96 10.10 -9.53
CA ARG A 141 -2.89 9.75 -10.46
C ARG A 141 -1.80 10.83 -10.43
N GLU A 142 -0.55 10.41 -10.45
CA GLU A 142 0.56 11.34 -10.67
C GLU A 142 0.54 11.81 -12.13
N LYS A 143 0.65 13.12 -12.28
CA LYS A 143 0.76 13.75 -13.61
C LYS A 143 2.16 13.59 -14.18
#